data_d48b4c3d5baa2c61401f39343bb42c59
#
_entry.id   d48b4c3d5baa2c61401f39343bb42c59
#
_cell.length_a   1.000
_cell.length_b   1.000
_cell.length_c   1.000
_cell.angle_alpha   90.00
_cell.angle_beta   90.00
_cell.angle_gamma   90.00
#
_symmetry.space_group_name_H-M   'P 1'
#
loop_
_entity.id
_entity.type
_entity.pdbx_description
1 polymer ?
#
loop_
_entity_poly.entity_id
_entity_poly.type
_entity_poly.pdbx_seq_one_letter_code
_entity_poly.pdbx_strand_id
1 'polypeptide(L)'
;MSSLLLFNKPYGVLSQFTPEGKWRALNEFIPVKGVYVAGRLDADSEGLLLLTDEGKLQARIADPKHKLVKTYWAQVEGIPDEAALDRLRGGIKLADFTAQPAEVRRMDTPQGLWERDPPIRFRAAIPTSWLEIRISEGKNRQVRRMTAAIGYPTLRLIRAAIGAATLEGLPLGEWRRIDGGYKELQGLL
;
A
#
# COMPACT_ATOMS: atom_id res chain seq x y z
N MET A 1 9.38 -12.77 -23.12
CA MET A 1 9.54 -12.92 -21.67
C MET A 1 9.26 -11.56 -21.04
N SER A 2 8.45 -11.51 -20.03
CA SER A 2 8.04 -10.28 -19.36
C SER A 2 8.67 -10.19 -17.97
N SER A 3 8.62 -9.02 -17.36
CA SER A 3 9.21 -8.78 -16.04
C SER A 3 8.18 -8.23 -15.07
N LEU A 4 8.26 -8.65 -13.82
CA LEU A 4 7.57 -8.05 -12.69
C LEU A 4 8.62 -7.60 -11.68
N LEU A 5 8.58 -6.32 -11.32
CA LEU A 5 9.42 -5.76 -10.28
C LEU A 5 8.59 -5.54 -9.01
N LEU A 6 9.13 -5.98 -7.89
CA LEU A 6 8.62 -5.68 -6.56
C LEU A 6 9.56 -4.65 -5.93
N PHE A 7 9.03 -3.53 -5.50
CA PHE A 7 9.80 -2.44 -4.91
C PHE A 7 9.23 -2.08 -3.53
N ASN A 8 10.10 -1.97 -2.54
CA ASN A 8 9.71 -1.46 -1.23
C ASN A 8 9.92 0.06 -1.21
N LYS A 9 8.86 0.77 -1.56
CA LYS A 9 8.86 2.22 -1.75
C LYS A 9 8.97 2.96 -0.41
N PRO A 10 9.99 3.81 -0.22
CA PRO A 10 10.07 4.68 0.94
C PRO A 10 9.00 5.77 0.97
N TYR A 11 8.77 6.33 2.16
CA TYR A 11 8.03 7.57 2.30
C TYR A 11 8.70 8.69 1.49
N GLY A 12 7.90 9.55 0.89
CA GLY A 12 8.40 10.70 0.15
C GLY A 12 8.83 10.42 -1.28
N VAL A 13 8.54 9.24 -1.80
CA VAL A 13 8.85 8.82 -3.18
C VAL A 13 7.56 8.68 -3.97
N LEU A 14 7.49 9.34 -5.13
CA LEU A 14 6.37 9.25 -6.05
C LEU A 14 6.36 7.91 -6.81
N SER A 15 5.17 7.43 -7.15
CA SER A 15 4.99 6.27 -8.03
C SER A 15 5.15 6.67 -9.52
N GLN A 16 6.24 7.32 -9.83
CA GLN A 16 6.62 7.74 -11.19
C GLN A 16 8.14 7.96 -11.28
N PHE A 17 8.67 7.98 -12.49
CA PHE A 17 10.11 8.13 -12.70
C PHE A 17 10.58 9.59 -12.71
N THR A 18 9.68 10.55 -12.87
CA THR A 18 10.00 11.98 -12.89
C THR A 18 9.69 12.61 -11.54
N PRO A 19 10.68 13.28 -10.90
CA PRO A 19 10.44 14.04 -9.67
C PRO A 19 9.44 15.18 -9.91
N GLU A 20 8.70 15.52 -8.88
CA GLU A 20 7.75 16.62 -8.92
C GLU A 20 7.67 17.32 -7.55
N GLY A 21 7.79 18.64 -7.56
CA GLY A 21 7.79 19.44 -6.33
C GLY A 21 8.94 19.03 -5.40
N LYS A 22 8.60 18.81 -4.14
CA LYS A 22 9.55 18.36 -3.10
C LYS A 22 9.80 16.86 -3.07
N TRP A 23 9.05 16.11 -3.86
CA TRP A 23 9.06 14.65 -3.79
C TRP A 23 10.13 14.05 -4.69
N ARG A 24 10.79 13.02 -4.17
CA ARG A 24 11.68 12.14 -4.93
C ARG A 24 10.85 11.23 -5.85
N ALA A 25 11.52 10.55 -6.77
CA ALA A 25 10.85 9.67 -7.72
C ALA A 25 11.61 8.34 -7.88
N LEU A 26 11.02 7.43 -8.64
CA LEU A 26 11.54 6.07 -8.85
C LEU A 26 12.88 6.04 -9.61
N ASN A 27 13.22 7.11 -10.35
CA ASN A 27 14.49 7.21 -11.07
C ASN A 27 15.72 7.12 -10.17
N GLU A 28 15.58 7.44 -8.88
CA GLU A 28 16.67 7.31 -7.91
C GLU A 28 16.88 5.88 -7.41
N PHE A 29 15.93 4.98 -7.64
CA PHE A 29 15.91 3.62 -7.08
C PHE A 29 15.94 2.52 -8.13
N ILE A 30 15.22 2.70 -9.25
CA ILE A 30 14.98 1.67 -10.25
C ILE A 30 15.61 2.07 -11.57
N PRO A 31 16.78 1.49 -11.91
CA PRO A 31 17.45 1.80 -13.19
C PRO A 31 16.88 1.02 -14.38
N VAL A 32 15.88 0.17 -14.16
CA VAL A 32 15.29 -0.66 -15.22
C VAL A 32 14.40 0.18 -16.13
N LYS A 33 14.68 0.15 -17.42
CA LYS A 33 13.89 0.85 -18.45
C LYS A 33 12.74 -0.02 -18.96
N GLY A 34 11.69 0.63 -19.45
CA GLY A 34 10.57 -0.05 -20.11
C GLY A 34 9.58 -0.71 -19.17
N VAL A 35 9.68 -0.47 -17.87
CA VAL A 35 8.70 -0.93 -16.88
C VAL A 35 7.79 0.22 -16.45
N TYR A 36 6.55 -0.11 -16.18
CA TYR A 36 5.50 0.84 -15.81
C TYR A 36 4.89 0.47 -14.47
N VAL A 37 4.54 1.47 -13.69
CA VAL A 37 3.87 1.28 -12.39
C VAL A 37 2.51 0.62 -12.60
N ALA A 38 2.25 -0.40 -11.81
CA ALA A 38 0.98 -1.10 -11.73
C ALA A 38 0.39 -0.93 -10.33
N GLY A 39 -0.68 -0.14 -10.21
CA GLY A 39 -1.27 0.18 -8.91
C GLY A 39 -0.45 1.19 -8.11
N ARG A 40 -0.70 2.46 -8.36
CA ARG A 40 0.02 3.57 -7.73
C ARG A 40 -0.09 3.55 -6.21
N LEU A 41 0.92 4.06 -5.55
CA LEU A 41 0.99 4.29 -4.12
C LEU A 41 1.35 5.76 -3.90
N ASP A 42 0.64 6.44 -2.99
CA ASP A 42 0.86 7.87 -2.73
C ASP A 42 2.28 8.15 -2.23
N ALA A 43 2.76 9.37 -2.43
CA ALA A 43 4.10 9.78 -1.99
C ALA A 43 4.28 9.61 -0.47
N ASP A 44 3.23 9.89 0.31
CA ASP A 44 3.23 9.78 1.77
C ASP A 44 2.89 8.38 2.29
N SER A 45 2.75 7.41 1.41
CA SER A 45 2.59 6.00 1.74
C SER A 45 3.85 5.21 1.41
N GLU A 46 4.02 4.07 2.07
CA GLU A 46 5.22 3.23 1.99
C GLU A 46 4.86 1.81 1.54
N GLY A 47 5.85 1.06 1.16
CA GLY A 47 5.72 -0.38 0.97
C GLY A 47 5.65 -0.84 -0.47
N LEU A 48 4.94 -1.93 -0.70
CA LEU A 48 4.99 -2.66 -1.95
C LEU A 48 4.39 -1.88 -3.12
N LEU A 49 5.24 -1.63 -4.11
CA LEU A 49 4.88 -1.09 -5.41
C LEU A 49 5.31 -2.11 -6.47
N LEU A 50 4.41 -2.42 -7.38
CA LEU A 50 4.68 -3.32 -8.49
C LEU A 50 4.89 -2.52 -9.77
N LEU A 51 5.87 -2.97 -10.58
CA LEU A 51 6.11 -2.43 -11.92
C LEU A 51 6.26 -3.61 -12.89
N THR A 52 5.83 -3.42 -14.12
CA THR A 52 5.92 -4.46 -15.15
C THR A 52 6.03 -3.85 -16.56
N ASP A 53 6.61 -4.59 -17.47
CA ASP A 53 6.60 -4.30 -18.90
C ASP A 53 5.44 -4.98 -19.64
N GLU A 54 4.63 -5.77 -18.94
CA GLU A 54 3.49 -6.52 -19.50
C GLU A 54 2.16 -5.79 -19.25
N GLY A 55 1.57 -5.24 -20.31
CA GLY A 55 0.33 -4.45 -20.20
C GLY A 55 -0.86 -5.19 -19.61
N LYS A 56 -1.01 -6.50 -19.89
CA LYS A 56 -2.08 -7.32 -19.31
C LYS A 56 -1.89 -7.52 -17.81
N LEU A 57 -0.64 -7.66 -17.38
CA LEU A 57 -0.32 -7.79 -15.96
C LEU A 57 -0.54 -6.47 -15.23
N GLN A 58 -0.16 -5.35 -15.85
CA GLN A 58 -0.43 -4.02 -15.31
C GLN A 58 -1.94 -3.80 -15.11
N ALA A 59 -2.75 -4.14 -16.10
CA ALA A 59 -4.20 -4.02 -16.02
C ALA A 59 -4.78 -4.91 -14.91
N ARG A 60 -4.29 -6.14 -14.76
CA ARG A 60 -4.73 -7.05 -13.70
C ARG A 60 -4.45 -6.49 -12.31
N ILE A 61 -3.32 -5.86 -12.13
CA ILE A 61 -2.93 -5.28 -10.83
C ILE A 61 -3.70 -3.98 -10.56
N ALA A 62 -3.82 -3.11 -11.56
CA ALA A 62 -4.33 -1.75 -11.38
C ALA A 62 -5.86 -1.64 -11.52
N ASP A 63 -6.49 -2.49 -12.33
CA ASP A 63 -7.92 -2.37 -12.63
C ASP A 63 -8.77 -2.95 -11.49
N PRO A 64 -9.65 -2.13 -10.87
CA PRO A 64 -10.51 -2.58 -9.76
C PRO A 64 -11.42 -3.76 -10.09
N LYS A 65 -11.75 -3.97 -11.36
CA LYS A 65 -12.61 -5.10 -11.79
C LYS A 65 -12.02 -6.47 -11.46
N HIS A 66 -10.70 -6.56 -11.35
CA HIS A 66 -10.00 -7.81 -11.02
C HIS A 66 -10.02 -8.13 -9.52
N LYS A 67 -10.46 -7.19 -8.68
CA LYS A 67 -10.66 -7.35 -7.22
C LYS A 67 -9.44 -7.95 -6.50
N LEU A 68 -8.24 -7.60 -6.96
CA LEU A 68 -7.02 -8.07 -6.33
C LEU A 68 -6.90 -7.45 -4.93
N VAL A 69 -6.77 -8.29 -3.91
CA VAL A 69 -6.72 -7.85 -2.52
C VAL A 69 -5.38 -7.18 -2.22
N LYS A 70 -5.43 -5.98 -1.62
CA LYS A 70 -4.27 -5.27 -1.09
C LYS A 70 -4.33 -5.31 0.43
N THR A 71 -3.21 -5.64 1.04
CA THR A 71 -3.05 -5.66 2.48
C THR A 71 -2.24 -4.45 2.93
N TYR A 72 -2.80 -3.68 3.86
CA TYR A 72 -2.16 -2.50 4.42
C TYR A 72 -1.90 -2.67 5.90
N TRP A 73 -0.77 -2.15 6.36
CA TRP A 73 -0.50 -1.88 7.76
C TRP A 73 -0.69 -0.39 8.00
N ALA A 74 -1.65 -0.04 8.84
CA ALA A 74 -1.97 1.34 9.16
C ALA A 74 -1.65 1.61 10.63
N GLN A 75 -0.72 2.52 10.89
CA GLN A 75 -0.54 3.07 12.22
C GLN A 75 -1.52 4.23 12.38
N VAL A 76 -2.40 4.14 13.36
CA VAL A 76 -3.46 5.11 13.61
C VAL A 76 -3.29 5.81 14.96
N GLU A 77 -3.82 7.02 15.08
CA GLU A 77 -4.00 7.67 16.39
C GLU A 77 -5.08 6.93 17.18
N GLY A 78 -4.81 6.70 18.47
CA GLY A 78 -5.74 6.01 19.34
C GLY A 78 -5.70 4.49 19.20
N ILE A 79 -6.60 3.86 19.91
CA ILE A 79 -6.76 2.39 19.96
C ILE A 79 -8.21 2.08 19.58
N PRO A 80 -8.50 1.76 18.31
CA PRO A 80 -9.87 1.45 17.89
C PRO A 80 -10.45 0.27 18.65
N ASP A 81 -11.66 0.44 19.15
CA ASP A 81 -12.43 -0.65 19.73
C ASP A 81 -13.07 -1.54 18.64
N GLU A 82 -13.62 -2.67 19.04
CA GLU A 82 -14.25 -3.60 18.09
C GLU A 82 -15.44 -2.97 17.36
N ALA A 83 -16.21 -2.10 18.03
CA ALA A 83 -17.34 -1.41 17.41
C ALA A 83 -16.88 -0.50 16.25
N ALA A 84 -15.76 0.21 16.43
CA ALA A 84 -15.16 1.02 15.36
C ALA A 84 -14.67 0.16 14.20
N LEU A 85 -13.99 -0.95 14.50
CA LEU A 85 -13.51 -1.88 13.46
C LEU A 85 -14.66 -2.54 12.70
N ASP A 86 -15.75 -2.87 13.39
CA ASP A 86 -16.94 -3.46 12.76
C ASP A 86 -17.60 -2.52 11.72
N ARG A 87 -17.49 -1.21 11.91
CA ARG A 87 -17.94 -0.25 10.91
C ARG A 87 -17.15 -0.37 9.59
N LEU A 88 -15.88 -0.68 9.65
CA LEU A 88 -15.07 -0.94 8.46
C LEU A 88 -15.38 -2.31 7.86
N ARG A 89 -15.62 -3.31 8.69
CA ARG A 89 -15.95 -4.67 8.26
C ARG A 89 -17.31 -4.75 7.56
N GLY A 90 -18.25 -3.90 7.95
CA GLY A 90 -19.58 -3.82 7.35
C GLY A 90 -19.66 -2.95 6.10
N GLY A 91 -18.60 -2.29 5.73
CA GLY A 91 -18.61 -1.23 4.73
C GLY A 91 -18.99 0.12 5.34
N ILE A 92 -18.34 1.18 4.87
CA ILE A 92 -18.51 2.52 5.44
C ILE A 92 -18.81 3.54 4.35
N LYS A 93 -19.83 4.38 4.62
CA LYS A 93 -20.16 5.49 3.75
C LYS A 93 -19.16 6.63 3.93
N LEU A 94 -18.52 7.02 2.85
CA LEU A 94 -17.66 8.18 2.74
C LEU A 94 -18.39 9.29 1.95
N ALA A 95 -17.77 10.46 1.81
CA ALA A 95 -18.43 11.63 1.21
C ALA A 95 -18.87 11.40 -0.25
N ASP A 96 -18.10 10.66 -1.03
CA ASP A 96 -18.27 10.49 -2.47
C ASP A 96 -18.53 9.03 -2.90
N PHE A 97 -18.36 8.05 -2.01
CA PHE A 97 -18.69 6.64 -2.28
C PHE A 97 -18.88 5.86 -0.97
N THR A 98 -19.41 4.65 -1.10
CA THR A 98 -19.48 3.70 0.01
C THR A 98 -18.41 2.64 -0.19
N ALA A 99 -17.47 2.56 0.76
CA ALA A 99 -16.42 1.53 0.76
C ALA A 99 -17.06 0.16 0.97
N GLN A 100 -16.60 -0.83 0.21
CA GLN A 100 -17.01 -2.22 0.41
C GLN A 100 -16.52 -2.74 1.76
N PRO A 101 -17.15 -3.78 2.32
CA PRO A 101 -16.68 -4.45 3.50
C PRO A 101 -15.19 -4.79 3.42
N ALA A 102 -14.45 -4.44 4.47
CA ALA A 102 -13.02 -4.72 4.58
C ALA A 102 -12.75 -5.78 5.63
N GLU A 103 -11.67 -6.54 5.46
CA GLU A 103 -11.13 -7.33 6.56
C GLU A 103 -10.21 -6.42 7.38
N VAL A 104 -10.47 -6.29 8.67
CA VAL A 104 -9.71 -5.43 9.57
C VAL A 104 -9.45 -6.13 10.89
N ARG A 105 -8.23 -6.04 11.37
CA ARG A 105 -7.85 -6.52 12.71
C ARG A 105 -6.79 -5.64 13.33
N ARG A 106 -6.76 -5.57 14.65
CA ARG A 106 -5.62 -5.00 15.35
C ARG A 106 -4.43 -5.94 15.22
N MET A 107 -3.25 -5.36 15.19
CA MET A 107 -1.99 -6.10 15.13
C MET A 107 -0.94 -5.40 15.99
N ASP A 108 0.09 -6.14 16.36
CA ASP A 108 1.27 -5.55 16.97
C ASP A 108 2.07 -4.77 15.92
N THR A 109 3.02 -3.95 16.35
CA THR A 109 3.97 -3.31 15.44
C THR A 109 4.57 -4.38 14.51
N PRO A 110 4.56 -4.16 13.19
CA PRO A 110 5.11 -5.14 12.26
C PRO A 110 6.55 -5.52 12.61
N GLN A 111 6.84 -6.82 12.60
CA GLN A 111 8.17 -7.32 12.93
C GLN A 111 9.18 -6.85 11.88
N GLY A 112 10.35 -6.37 12.34
CA GLY A 112 11.41 -5.89 11.45
C GLY A 112 11.07 -4.60 10.71
N LEU A 113 10.10 -3.84 11.22
CA LEU A 113 9.68 -2.59 10.61
C LEU A 113 10.83 -1.57 10.62
N TRP A 114 11.09 -0.98 9.44
CA TRP A 114 12.06 0.12 9.29
C TRP A 114 11.53 1.41 9.92
N GLU A 115 12.44 2.29 10.30
CA GLU A 115 12.10 3.64 10.74
C GLU A 115 11.67 4.50 9.53
N ARG A 116 10.61 5.28 9.70
CA ARG A 116 10.20 6.24 8.69
C ARG A 116 11.02 7.51 8.82
N ASP A 117 11.50 8.04 7.70
CA ASP A 117 12.15 9.34 7.62
C ASP A 117 11.36 10.25 6.64
N PRO A 118 10.78 11.36 7.13
CA PRO A 118 10.75 11.85 8.51
C PRO A 118 9.87 10.98 9.43
N PRO A 119 10.09 11.00 10.76
CA PRO A 119 9.25 10.26 11.67
C PRO A 119 7.80 10.78 11.65
N ILE A 120 6.85 9.95 12.10
CA ILE A 120 5.45 10.35 12.23
C ILE A 120 5.31 11.50 13.23
N ARG A 121 4.24 12.30 13.07
CA ARG A 121 3.87 13.29 14.06
C ARG A 121 3.48 12.58 15.36
N PHE A 122 4.24 12.82 16.41
CA PHE A 122 4.01 12.24 17.73
C PHE A 122 3.25 13.21 18.63
N ARG A 123 2.20 12.71 19.28
CA ARG A 123 1.45 13.41 20.32
C ARG A 123 1.52 12.57 21.61
N ALA A 124 2.26 13.05 22.60
CA ALA A 124 2.53 12.29 23.83
C ALA A 124 1.27 11.83 24.58
N ALA A 125 0.17 12.58 24.50
CA ALA A 125 -1.09 12.29 25.18
C ALA A 125 -2.01 11.30 24.42
N ILE A 126 -1.68 10.95 23.17
CA ILE A 126 -2.53 10.08 22.34
C ILE A 126 -1.74 8.83 21.99
N PRO A 127 -2.19 7.64 22.44
CA PRO A 127 -1.56 6.39 22.04
C PRO A 127 -1.73 6.14 20.53
N THR A 128 -0.88 5.30 19.98
CA THR A 128 -1.00 4.82 18.60
C THR A 128 -1.18 3.31 18.62
N SER A 129 -1.78 2.78 17.55
CA SER A 129 -1.95 1.34 17.36
C SER A 129 -1.84 0.97 15.89
N TRP A 130 -1.64 -0.32 15.62
CA TRP A 130 -1.52 -0.84 14.27
C TRP A 130 -2.76 -1.65 13.90
N LEU A 131 -3.21 -1.43 12.66
CA LEU A 131 -4.29 -2.19 12.02
C LEU A 131 -3.76 -2.87 10.77
N GLU A 132 -4.16 -4.11 10.56
CA GLU A 132 -4.10 -4.74 9.25
C GLU A 132 -5.44 -4.56 8.55
N ILE A 133 -5.42 -3.98 7.37
CA ILE A 133 -6.62 -3.68 6.59
C ILE A 133 -6.46 -4.29 5.20
N ARG A 134 -7.41 -5.14 4.81
CA ARG A 134 -7.43 -5.78 3.49
C ARG A 134 -8.64 -5.32 2.71
N ILE A 135 -8.40 -4.77 1.52
CA ILE A 135 -9.44 -4.27 0.61
C ILE A 135 -9.16 -4.72 -0.82
N SER A 136 -10.21 -4.88 -1.61
CA SER A 136 -10.11 -5.17 -3.05
C SER A 136 -10.34 -3.94 -3.93
N GLU A 137 -10.69 -2.82 -3.33
CA GLU A 137 -10.85 -1.53 -3.99
C GLU A 137 -9.53 -0.73 -4.00
N GLY A 138 -9.51 0.37 -4.73
CA GLY A 138 -8.34 1.23 -4.85
C GLY A 138 -8.68 2.69 -5.09
N LYS A 139 -9.71 3.21 -4.42
CA LYS A 139 -10.08 4.63 -4.50
C LYS A 139 -8.98 5.51 -3.89
N ASN A 140 -8.91 6.74 -4.38
CA ASN A 140 -7.91 7.70 -3.93
C ASN A 140 -7.94 7.85 -2.41
N ARG A 141 -6.80 7.60 -1.76
CA ARG A 141 -6.58 7.71 -0.31
C ARG A 141 -7.61 6.94 0.53
N GLN A 142 -8.10 5.84 0.01
CA GLN A 142 -9.24 5.13 0.59
C GLN A 142 -8.99 4.68 2.02
N VAL A 143 -7.89 4.00 2.31
CA VAL A 143 -7.60 3.51 3.67
C VAL A 143 -7.52 4.66 4.67
N ARG A 144 -6.84 5.75 4.32
CA ARG A 144 -6.74 6.96 5.17
C ARG A 144 -8.11 7.58 5.44
N ARG A 145 -8.98 7.61 4.44
CA ARG A 145 -10.35 8.13 4.57
C ARG A 145 -11.23 7.24 5.43
N MET A 146 -11.07 5.92 5.29
CA MET A 146 -11.81 4.93 6.08
C MET A 146 -11.46 5.04 7.57
N THR A 147 -10.18 5.08 7.92
CA THR A 147 -9.73 5.19 9.32
C THR A 147 -10.12 6.53 9.93
N ALA A 148 -10.02 7.62 9.18
CA ALA A 148 -10.48 8.94 9.63
C ALA A 148 -11.98 8.96 9.90
N ALA A 149 -12.78 8.29 9.07
CA ALA A 149 -14.23 8.23 9.21
C ALA A 149 -14.69 7.52 10.49
N ILE A 150 -13.89 6.61 11.04
CA ILE A 150 -14.18 5.97 12.34
C ILE A 150 -13.51 6.69 13.52
N GLY A 151 -12.84 7.83 13.28
CA GLY A 151 -12.25 8.65 14.33
C GLY A 151 -10.80 8.29 14.70
N TYR A 152 -10.12 7.48 13.91
CA TYR A 152 -8.74 7.03 14.16
C TYR A 152 -7.85 7.32 12.94
N PRO A 153 -7.41 8.57 12.74
CA PRO A 153 -6.68 8.95 11.54
C PRO A 153 -5.35 8.21 11.41
N THR A 154 -5.02 7.86 10.17
CA THR A 154 -3.77 7.17 9.85
C THR A 154 -2.59 8.14 9.92
N LEU A 155 -1.57 7.76 10.68
CA LEU A 155 -0.29 8.47 10.81
C LEU A 155 0.75 7.91 9.85
N ARG A 156 0.73 6.60 9.61
CA ARG A 156 1.66 5.88 8.75
C ARG A 156 0.92 4.77 8.01
N LEU A 157 1.14 4.67 6.71
CA LEU A 157 0.48 3.67 5.87
C LEU A 157 1.49 2.92 5.04
N ILE A 158 1.50 1.59 5.16
CA ILE A 158 2.40 0.69 4.45
C ILE A 158 1.56 -0.32 3.69
N ARG A 159 1.74 -0.43 2.38
CA ARG A 159 1.15 -1.53 1.63
C ARG A 159 2.05 -2.76 1.75
N ALA A 160 1.59 -3.74 2.50
CA ALA A 160 2.36 -4.93 2.82
C ALA A 160 2.27 -6.02 1.76
N ALA A 161 1.14 -6.09 1.04
CA ALA A 161 0.92 -7.10 0.02
C ALA A 161 -0.06 -6.63 -1.07
N ILE A 162 0.10 -7.21 -2.26
CA ILE A 162 -0.84 -7.14 -3.37
C ILE A 162 -1.05 -8.59 -3.83
N GLY A 163 -2.25 -9.13 -3.58
CA GLY A 163 -2.48 -10.56 -3.75
C GLY A 163 -1.50 -11.36 -2.90
N ALA A 164 -0.81 -12.31 -3.49
CA ALA A 164 0.21 -13.13 -2.83
C ALA A 164 1.62 -12.49 -2.84
N ALA A 165 1.83 -11.40 -3.58
CA ALA A 165 3.11 -10.68 -3.58
C ALA A 165 3.25 -9.86 -2.29
N THR A 166 4.36 -10.01 -1.57
CA THR A 166 4.59 -9.40 -0.26
C THR A 166 5.92 -8.68 -0.18
N LEU A 167 6.13 -7.95 0.93
CA LEU A 167 7.41 -7.30 1.26
C LEU A 167 8.44 -8.27 1.85
N GLU A 168 8.12 -9.54 2.03
CA GLU A 168 9.02 -10.50 2.65
C GLU A 168 10.37 -10.56 1.93
N GLY A 169 11.45 -10.39 2.68
CA GLY A 169 12.82 -10.41 2.16
C GLY A 169 13.17 -9.22 1.25
N LEU A 170 12.38 -8.13 1.28
CA LEU A 170 12.60 -6.95 0.46
C LEU A 170 12.84 -5.72 1.35
N PRO A 171 14.11 -5.34 1.60
CA PRO A 171 14.43 -4.19 2.43
C PRO A 171 13.93 -2.87 1.84
N LEU A 172 13.83 -1.84 2.70
CA LEU A 172 13.40 -0.51 2.30
C LEU A 172 14.27 0.05 1.16
N GLY A 173 13.63 0.58 0.13
CA GLY A 173 14.31 1.20 -1.02
C GLY A 173 14.93 0.20 -1.99
N GLU A 174 14.81 -1.09 -1.74
CA GLU A 174 15.29 -2.13 -2.64
C GLU A 174 14.18 -2.68 -3.53
N TRP A 175 14.58 -3.28 -4.63
CA TRP A 175 13.68 -3.90 -5.58
C TRP A 175 14.18 -5.28 -6.00
N ARG A 176 13.25 -6.12 -6.41
CA ARG A 176 13.52 -7.46 -6.94
C ARG A 176 12.82 -7.64 -8.27
N ARG A 177 13.48 -8.27 -9.21
CA ARG A 177 12.94 -8.57 -10.55
C ARG A 177 12.66 -10.08 -10.66
N ILE A 178 11.49 -10.39 -11.20
CA ILE A 178 11.08 -11.75 -11.55
C ILE A 178 10.74 -11.73 -13.04
N ASP A 179 11.41 -12.57 -13.82
CA ASP A 179 11.15 -12.73 -15.24
C ASP A 179 10.35 -14.00 -15.50
N GLY A 180 9.41 -13.94 -16.44
CA GLY A 180 8.55 -15.08 -16.75
C GLY A 180 7.53 -14.76 -17.83
N GLY A 181 6.75 -15.78 -18.18
CA GLY A 181 5.56 -15.58 -19.01
C GLY A 181 4.41 -14.95 -18.22
N TYR A 182 3.43 -14.37 -18.93
CA TYR A 182 2.27 -13.75 -18.29
C TYR A 182 1.59 -14.65 -17.22
N LYS A 183 1.38 -15.93 -17.54
CA LYS A 183 0.73 -16.87 -16.62
C LYS A 183 1.55 -17.14 -15.36
N GLU A 184 2.87 -17.22 -15.51
CA GLU A 184 3.79 -17.41 -14.37
C GLU A 184 3.77 -16.20 -13.45
N LEU A 185 3.93 -14.99 -14.03
CA LEU A 185 3.91 -13.74 -13.26
C LEU A 185 2.55 -13.48 -12.61
N GLN A 186 1.47 -13.80 -13.31
CA GLN A 186 0.11 -13.70 -12.76
C GLN A 186 -0.09 -14.62 -11.56
N GLY A 187 0.54 -15.80 -11.57
CA GLY A 187 0.48 -16.77 -10.48
C GLY A 187 1.12 -16.29 -9.17
N LEU A 188 1.92 -15.20 -9.23
CA LEU A 188 2.53 -14.59 -8.05
C LEU A 188 1.59 -13.59 -7.34
N LEU A 189 0.43 -13.32 -7.91
CA LEU A 189 -0.58 -12.38 -7.43
C LEU A 189 -1.81 -13.15 -6.94
#